data_f40b58f5c90593e82d44fdb6c77ad713
#
_entry.id   f40b58f5c90593e82d44fdb6c77ad713
#
_cell.length_a   1.000
_cell.length_b   1.000
_cell.length_c   1.000
_cell.angle_alpha   90.00
_cell.angle_beta   90.00
_cell.angle_gamma   90.00
#
_symmetry.space_group_name_H-M   'P 1'
#
loop_
_entity.id
_entity.type
_entity.pdbx_description
1 polymer ?
#
loop_
_entity_poly.entity_id
_entity_poly.type
_entity_poly.pdbx_seq_one_letter_code
_entity_poly.pdbx_strand_id
1 'polypeptide(L)'
;MACDLFGTPASGLTVQLCGDAHLANFGVYASPERALLFDVNDFDDTLPGPWEWDLRRLATSAVIAARTAGFDGGAQRQAALVAVHAYRRWMARYAGMGDLDVWYSRVRAAQALGVIKETAGVVAKAEANGLAPVHTRDSLQAQKKLTAKVDGQRRIVDDPPLVEHLAGDELDAAESVRQSLDAYRRTLEDDRRALLERYSLVDFARKAVGVSSLGTRCYIVLLQGSTEKDPLFLQIKQAGRSVLEPYLGASRYRNHAHRVVAGQRLMQAASDIFLGWIRDTDGRDFYWRQLRDMKGSVAVAELKRPAALEAYVGVCAWALARAHACSGDRFAIAAYLGGSDRLDRAVADFTNIYADQVERDYERLLAAVACGEVQADIAL
;
A
#
# COMPACT_ATOMS: atom_id res chain seq x y z
N MET A 1 16.50 3.00 5.35
CA MET A 1 16.60 1.52 5.37
C MET A 1 17.29 0.96 4.10
N ALA A 2 16.87 1.28 2.87
CA ALA A 2 17.55 0.73 1.68
C ALA A 2 19.06 1.05 1.64
N CYS A 3 19.45 2.29 1.94
CA CYS A 3 20.85 2.70 2.09
C CYS A 3 21.60 1.83 3.11
N ASP A 4 20.98 1.59 4.27
CA ASP A 4 21.64 0.86 5.37
C ASP A 4 21.68 -0.65 5.14
N LEU A 5 20.76 -1.18 4.33
CA LEU A 5 20.75 -2.58 3.95
C LEU A 5 21.67 -2.89 2.77
N PHE A 6 21.97 -1.88 1.96
CA PHE A 6 22.89 -2.04 0.83
C PHE A 6 24.27 -2.46 1.32
N GLY A 7 24.80 -3.53 0.73
CA GLY A 7 26.11 -4.12 1.14
C GLY A 7 26.04 -5.03 2.37
N THR A 8 24.88 -5.18 3.03
CA THR A 8 24.72 -6.19 4.10
C THR A 8 24.58 -7.60 3.50
N PRO A 9 24.94 -8.67 4.24
CA PRO A 9 24.74 -10.02 3.77
C PRO A 9 23.27 -10.30 3.40
N ALA A 10 23.06 -10.88 2.22
CA ALA A 10 21.77 -11.30 1.70
C ALA A 10 21.90 -12.69 1.06
N SER A 11 20.79 -13.42 0.92
CA SER A 11 20.78 -14.76 0.31
C SER A 11 21.09 -14.76 -1.19
N GLY A 12 21.03 -13.61 -1.85
CA GLY A 12 21.11 -13.49 -3.32
C GLY A 12 19.81 -13.84 -4.04
N LEU A 13 18.76 -14.23 -3.30
CA LEU A 13 17.45 -14.53 -3.86
C LEU A 13 16.61 -13.26 -4.00
N THR A 14 16.08 -13.04 -5.20
CA THR A 14 15.29 -11.85 -5.55
C THR A 14 13.82 -12.15 -5.71
N VAL A 15 12.99 -11.18 -5.32
CA VAL A 15 11.55 -11.15 -5.53
C VAL A 15 11.15 -9.79 -6.10
N GLN A 16 9.90 -9.60 -6.48
CA GLN A 16 9.36 -8.25 -6.58
C GLN A 16 9.11 -7.74 -5.17
N LEU A 17 9.81 -6.66 -4.76
CA LEU A 17 9.55 -5.95 -3.51
C LEU A 17 8.32 -5.03 -3.68
N CYS A 18 7.53 -4.83 -2.63
CA CYS A 18 6.62 -3.67 -2.58
C CYS A 18 7.40 -2.37 -2.32
N GLY A 19 8.55 -2.47 -1.64
CA GLY A 19 9.52 -1.41 -1.43
C GLY A 19 9.34 -0.64 -0.12
N ASP A 20 8.14 -0.70 0.50
CA ASP A 20 7.86 -0.11 1.80
C ASP A 20 6.85 -0.96 2.60
N ALA A 21 7.24 -2.19 2.96
CA ALA A 21 6.41 -3.18 3.64
C ALA A 21 6.14 -2.86 5.12
N HIS A 22 5.77 -1.63 5.48
CA HIS A 22 5.41 -1.31 6.86
C HIS A 22 3.94 -1.62 7.16
N LEU A 23 3.59 -1.80 8.45
CA LEU A 23 2.26 -2.26 8.89
C LEU A 23 1.08 -1.46 8.33
N ALA A 24 1.21 -0.14 8.18
CA ALA A 24 0.12 0.69 7.66
C ALA A 24 -0.10 0.54 6.13
N ASN A 25 0.84 -0.10 5.41
CA ASN A 25 0.71 -0.40 3.98
C ASN A 25 0.00 -1.73 3.71
N PHE A 26 -0.53 -2.39 4.75
CA PHE A 26 -1.40 -3.55 4.59
C PHE A 26 -2.85 -3.18 4.93
N GLY A 27 -3.78 -3.78 4.21
CA GLY A 27 -5.18 -3.48 4.44
C GLY A 27 -6.14 -4.31 3.59
N VAL A 28 -7.41 -4.00 3.75
CA VAL A 28 -8.51 -4.64 3.04
C VAL A 28 -8.89 -3.83 1.81
N TYR A 29 -9.22 -4.50 0.73
CA TYR A 29 -9.80 -3.93 -0.50
C TYR A 29 -10.71 -4.95 -1.18
N ALA A 30 -11.55 -4.49 -2.12
CA ALA A 30 -12.39 -5.38 -2.92
C ALA A 30 -11.64 -5.91 -4.14
N SER A 31 -11.79 -7.22 -4.40
CA SER A 31 -11.44 -7.77 -5.72
C SER A 31 -12.47 -7.36 -6.78
N PRO A 32 -12.18 -7.54 -8.08
CA PRO A 32 -13.16 -7.33 -9.16
C PRO A 32 -14.48 -8.09 -8.96
N GLU A 33 -14.43 -9.27 -8.34
CA GLU A 33 -15.59 -10.10 -7.99
C GLU A 33 -16.25 -9.67 -6.67
N ARG A 34 -15.85 -8.51 -6.13
CA ARG A 34 -16.38 -7.92 -4.88
C ARG A 34 -16.10 -8.72 -3.62
N ALA A 35 -15.14 -9.64 -3.65
CA ALA A 35 -14.64 -10.31 -2.45
C ALA A 35 -13.66 -9.40 -1.70
N LEU A 36 -13.81 -9.30 -0.38
CA LEU A 36 -12.85 -8.55 0.47
C LEU A 36 -11.58 -9.35 0.68
N LEU A 37 -10.47 -8.79 0.26
CA LEU A 37 -9.13 -9.34 0.38
C LEU A 37 -8.28 -8.48 1.31
N PHE A 38 -7.30 -9.08 1.97
CA PHE A 38 -6.27 -8.41 2.75
C PHE A 38 -4.92 -8.57 2.05
N ASP A 39 -4.25 -7.47 1.73
CA ASP A 39 -2.95 -7.50 1.03
C ASP A 39 -2.18 -6.20 1.20
N VAL A 40 -1.02 -6.09 0.55
CA VAL A 40 -0.26 -4.85 0.41
C VAL A 40 -1.03 -3.85 -0.46
N ASN A 41 -1.06 -2.59 -0.06
CA ASN A 41 -1.84 -1.53 -0.71
C ASN A 41 -1.02 -0.42 -1.36
N ASP A 42 0.29 -0.35 -1.11
CA ASP A 42 1.18 0.65 -1.71
C ASP A 42 2.38 0.00 -2.40
N PHE A 43 2.66 0.44 -3.62
CA PHE A 43 3.69 -0.09 -4.51
C PHE A 43 4.50 1.03 -5.17
N ASP A 44 4.51 2.24 -4.60
CA ASP A 44 5.20 3.38 -5.20
C ASP A 44 6.70 3.11 -5.43
N ASP A 45 7.32 2.35 -4.53
CA ASP A 45 8.73 2.00 -4.59
C ASP A 45 9.02 0.58 -5.08
N THR A 46 8.01 -0.13 -5.58
CA THR A 46 8.16 -1.52 -6.03
C THR A 46 9.30 -1.70 -7.03
N LEU A 47 10.18 -2.68 -6.79
CA LEU A 47 11.33 -3.00 -7.63
C LEU A 47 11.80 -4.44 -7.34
N PRO A 48 12.36 -5.18 -8.31
CA PRO A 48 13.03 -6.45 -8.00
C PRO A 48 14.21 -6.24 -7.03
N GLY A 49 14.29 -7.08 -5.99
CA GLY A 49 15.37 -6.98 -5.00
C GLY A 49 15.37 -8.11 -3.98
N PRO A 50 16.29 -8.06 -2.99
CA PRO A 50 16.40 -9.10 -1.96
C PRO A 50 15.13 -9.18 -1.11
N TRP A 51 14.52 -10.35 -1.05
CA TRP A 51 13.27 -10.56 -0.28
C TRP A 51 13.39 -10.17 1.19
N GLU A 52 14.57 -10.21 1.76
CA GLU A 52 14.89 -9.84 3.12
C GLU A 52 14.56 -8.38 3.43
N TRP A 53 14.61 -7.49 2.42
CA TRP A 53 14.41 -6.06 2.64
C TRP A 53 12.98 -5.75 3.06
N ASP A 54 11.99 -6.30 2.37
CA ASP A 54 10.59 -6.13 2.74
C ASP A 54 10.28 -6.81 4.09
N LEU A 55 10.83 -8.00 4.34
CA LEU A 55 10.63 -8.70 5.62
C LEU A 55 11.25 -7.92 6.80
N ARG A 56 12.47 -7.39 6.64
CA ARG A 56 13.12 -6.54 7.65
C ARG A 56 12.32 -5.26 7.88
N ARG A 57 11.77 -4.67 6.82
CA ARG A 57 10.91 -3.49 6.91
C ARG A 57 9.63 -3.78 7.71
N LEU A 58 8.96 -4.89 7.44
CA LEU A 58 7.78 -5.34 8.17
C LEU A 58 8.11 -5.56 9.66
N ALA A 59 9.14 -6.34 9.95
CA ALA A 59 9.51 -6.67 11.31
C ALA A 59 9.96 -5.42 12.11
N THR A 60 10.71 -4.48 11.48
CA THR A 60 11.07 -3.22 12.12
C THR A 60 9.84 -2.37 12.43
N SER A 61 8.88 -2.28 11.49
CA SER A 61 7.66 -1.51 11.75
C SER A 61 6.79 -2.12 12.86
N ALA A 62 6.86 -3.44 13.05
CA ALA A 62 6.19 -4.12 14.17
C ALA A 62 6.83 -3.75 15.53
N VAL A 63 8.17 -3.67 15.60
CA VAL A 63 8.88 -3.20 16.81
C VAL A 63 8.54 -1.74 17.11
N ILE A 64 8.56 -0.87 16.11
CA ILE A 64 8.22 0.55 16.29
C ILE A 64 6.77 0.71 16.77
N ALA A 65 5.83 -0.05 16.18
CA ALA A 65 4.43 -0.04 16.63
C ALA A 65 4.29 -0.50 18.10
N ALA A 66 5.04 -1.53 18.50
CA ALA A 66 5.07 -2.01 19.87
C ALA A 66 5.64 -0.95 20.84
N ARG A 67 6.71 -0.24 20.46
CA ARG A 67 7.30 0.87 21.23
C ARG A 67 6.31 2.02 21.38
N THR A 68 5.68 2.43 20.28
CA THR A 68 4.66 3.51 20.28
C THR A 68 3.47 3.15 21.16
N ALA A 69 3.09 1.87 21.24
CA ALA A 69 2.04 1.37 22.11
C ALA A 69 2.48 1.24 23.59
N GLY A 70 3.76 1.49 23.91
CA GLY A 70 4.32 1.39 25.26
C GLY A 70 4.56 -0.05 25.75
N PHE A 71 4.70 -1.01 24.84
CA PHE A 71 4.96 -2.39 25.21
C PHE A 71 6.40 -2.59 25.70
N ASP A 72 6.60 -3.54 26.60
CA ASP A 72 7.94 -3.89 27.12
C ASP A 72 8.84 -4.52 26.03
N GLY A 73 10.14 -4.60 26.32
CA GLY A 73 11.13 -5.14 25.40
C GLY A 73 10.89 -6.59 24.99
N GLY A 74 10.25 -7.38 25.84
CA GLY A 74 9.85 -8.76 25.54
C GLY A 74 8.78 -8.79 24.45
N ALA A 75 7.73 -7.99 24.60
CA ALA A 75 6.64 -7.87 23.62
C ALA A 75 7.12 -7.24 22.31
N GLN A 76 8.03 -6.25 22.36
CA GLN A 76 8.67 -5.67 21.18
C GLN A 76 9.41 -6.73 20.36
N ARG A 77 10.27 -7.51 21.03
CA ARG A 77 11.01 -8.61 20.40
C ARG A 77 10.06 -9.69 19.85
N GLN A 78 8.99 -10.01 20.59
CA GLN A 78 8.00 -10.99 20.16
C GLN A 78 7.28 -10.57 18.90
N ALA A 79 6.94 -9.30 18.73
CA ALA A 79 6.33 -8.78 17.50
C ALA A 79 7.23 -9.01 16.26
N ALA A 80 8.56 -8.79 16.40
CA ALA A 80 9.51 -9.07 15.32
C ALA A 80 9.61 -10.59 15.02
N LEU A 81 9.68 -11.43 16.06
CA LEU A 81 9.73 -12.88 15.91
C LEU A 81 8.48 -13.41 15.20
N VAL A 82 7.31 -12.90 15.52
CA VAL A 82 6.04 -13.30 14.87
C VAL A 82 6.07 -12.94 13.38
N ALA A 83 6.58 -11.76 13.00
CA ALA A 83 6.68 -11.37 11.59
C ALA A 83 7.49 -12.40 10.79
N VAL A 84 8.68 -12.75 11.28
CA VAL A 84 9.59 -13.65 10.55
C VAL A 84 9.10 -15.09 10.60
N HIS A 85 8.64 -15.55 11.76
CA HIS A 85 8.08 -16.89 11.93
C HIS A 85 6.87 -17.13 11.02
N ALA A 86 5.93 -16.17 10.96
CA ALA A 86 4.77 -16.29 10.11
C ALA A 86 5.16 -16.28 8.63
N TYR A 87 6.07 -15.40 8.21
CA TYR A 87 6.58 -15.37 6.85
C TYR A 87 7.23 -16.72 6.46
N ARG A 88 8.14 -17.25 7.30
CA ARG A 88 8.82 -18.54 7.09
C ARG A 88 7.81 -19.68 6.97
N ARG A 89 6.84 -19.74 7.86
CA ARG A 89 5.79 -20.78 7.87
C ARG A 89 4.94 -20.74 6.59
N TRP A 90 4.55 -19.53 6.16
CA TRP A 90 3.75 -19.39 4.94
C TRP A 90 4.58 -19.65 3.68
N MET A 91 5.83 -19.23 3.63
CA MET A 91 6.72 -19.51 2.50
C MET A 91 6.95 -21.02 2.34
N ALA A 92 7.18 -21.75 3.43
CA ALA A 92 7.27 -23.21 3.42
C ALA A 92 5.99 -23.87 2.91
N ARG A 93 4.82 -23.33 3.30
CA ARG A 93 3.53 -23.81 2.78
C ARG A 93 3.39 -23.56 1.29
N TYR A 94 3.74 -22.37 0.79
CA TYR A 94 3.69 -22.04 -0.62
C TYR A 94 4.71 -22.87 -1.44
N ALA A 95 5.85 -23.21 -0.90
CA ALA A 95 6.79 -24.13 -1.54
C ALA A 95 6.23 -25.54 -1.72
N GLY A 96 5.27 -25.97 -0.90
CA GLY A 96 4.55 -27.24 -1.08
C GLY A 96 3.36 -27.20 -2.04
N MET A 97 3.06 -26.05 -2.66
CA MET A 97 1.90 -25.86 -3.54
C MET A 97 2.31 -25.79 -5.01
N GLY A 98 1.38 -26.14 -5.92
CA GLY A 98 1.54 -25.90 -7.35
C GLY A 98 1.55 -24.40 -7.71
N ASP A 99 2.11 -24.04 -8.86
CA ASP A 99 2.23 -22.63 -9.29
C ASP A 99 0.86 -21.93 -9.40
N LEU A 100 -0.12 -22.61 -10.00
CA LEU A 100 -1.48 -22.08 -10.11
C LEU A 100 -2.16 -21.95 -8.76
N ASP A 101 -1.92 -22.88 -7.82
CA ASP A 101 -2.49 -22.81 -6.48
C ASP A 101 -1.94 -21.61 -5.70
N VAL A 102 -0.63 -21.33 -5.83
CA VAL A 102 -0.01 -20.14 -5.26
C VAL A 102 -0.57 -18.88 -5.90
N TRP A 103 -0.69 -18.86 -7.22
CA TRP A 103 -1.22 -17.71 -7.97
C TRP A 103 -2.67 -17.38 -7.59
N TYR A 104 -3.51 -18.41 -7.40
CA TYR A 104 -4.90 -18.23 -6.97
C TYR A 104 -5.07 -18.09 -5.47
N SER A 105 -4.03 -18.28 -4.67
CA SER A 105 -4.12 -18.12 -3.22
C SER A 105 -4.43 -16.67 -2.86
N ARG A 106 -5.29 -16.46 -1.88
CA ARG A 106 -5.78 -15.14 -1.46
C ARG A 106 -5.93 -15.12 0.05
N VAL A 107 -5.56 -14.02 0.70
CA VAL A 107 -5.88 -13.77 2.10
C VAL A 107 -7.24 -13.08 2.14
N ARG A 108 -8.30 -13.81 2.43
CA ARG A 108 -9.65 -13.22 2.57
C ARG A 108 -9.71 -12.42 3.87
N ALA A 109 -10.36 -11.25 3.82
CA ALA A 109 -10.51 -10.41 5.02
C ALA A 109 -11.16 -11.16 6.20
N ALA A 110 -12.13 -12.03 5.92
CA ALA A 110 -12.75 -12.87 6.94
C ALA A 110 -11.76 -13.86 7.60
N GLN A 111 -10.82 -14.43 6.83
CA GLN A 111 -9.77 -15.31 7.35
C GLN A 111 -8.76 -14.52 8.20
N ALA A 112 -8.33 -13.33 7.70
CA ALA A 112 -7.47 -12.42 8.44
C ALA A 112 -8.09 -12.04 9.80
N LEU A 113 -9.37 -11.66 9.80
CA LEU A 113 -10.14 -11.37 11.01
C LEU A 113 -10.28 -12.58 11.94
N GLY A 114 -10.46 -13.78 11.38
CA GLY A 114 -10.50 -15.04 12.13
C GLY A 114 -9.21 -15.25 12.93
N VAL A 115 -8.06 -15.16 12.26
CA VAL A 115 -6.75 -15.30 12.91
C VAL A 115 -6.55 -14.24 14.01
N ILE A 116 -6.90 -12.98 13.76
CA ILE A 116 -6.80 -11.91 14.76
C ILE A 116 -7.70 -12.20 15.96
N LYS A 117 -8.93 -12.65 15.75
CA LYS A 117 -9.88 -12.99 16.82
C LYS A 117 -9.44 -14.19 17.66
N GLU A 118 -8.95 -15.24 17.02
CA GLU A 118 -8.46 -16.46 17.70
C GLU A 118 -7.23 -16.16 18.55
N THR A 119 -6.28 -15.36 18.04
CA THR A 119 -5.03 -15.04 18.73
C THR A 119 -5.22 -14.01 19.84
N ALA A 120 -6.03 -12.98 19.60
CA ALA A 120 -6.23 -11.87 20.54
C ALA A 120 -7.38 -12.10 21.55
N GLY A 121 -8.15 -13.17 21.40
CA GLY A 121 -9.30 -13.48 22.24
C GLY A 121 -10.53 -12.61 21.95
N VAL A 122 -11.59 -12.80 22.75
CA VAL A 122 -12.93 -12.19 22.55
C VAL A 122 -12.91 -10.63 22.50
N VAL A 123 -11.86 -9.99 23.02
CA VAL A 123 -11.73 -8.52 23.11
C VAL A 123 -11.38 -7.87 21.75
N ALA A 124 -10.91 -8.64 20.78
CA ALA A 124 -10.69 -8.16 19.41
C ALA A 124 -11.97 -7.68 18.70
N LYS A 125 -13.13 -7.82 19.30
CA LYS A 125 -14.41 -7.41 18.73
C LYS A 125 -14.48 -5.89 18.46
N ALA A 126 -13.91 -5.07 19.33
CA ALA A 126 -13.87 -3.62 19.18
C ALA A 126 -12.79 -3.18 18.17
N GLU A 127 -11.61 -3.79 18.19
CA GLU A 127 -10.50 -3.47 17.28
C GLU A 127 -10.76 -4.00 15.86
N ALA A 128 -11.42 -5.17 15.72
CA ALA A 128 -11.89 -5.70 14.44
C ALA A 128 -13.04 -4.87 13.82
N ASN A 129 -13.75 -4.05 14.61
CA ASN A 129 -14.74 -3.11 14.10
C ASN A 129 -14.14 -2.02 13.21
N GLY A 130 -12.83 -1.76 13.26
CA GLY A 130 -12.12 -0.93 12.29
C GLY A 130 -12.21 -1.46 10.85
N LEU A 131 -12.43 -2.79 10.66
CA LEU A 131 -12.64 -3.42 9.35
C LEU A 131 -14.13 -3.58 9.00
N ALA A 132 -15.06 -3.46 9.96
CA ALA A 132 -16.50 -3.61 9.73
C ALA A 132 -17.11 -2.56 8.79
N PRO A 133 -16.67 -1.26 8.79
CA PRO A 133 -17.19 -0.25 7.87
C PRO A 133 -16.71 -0.38 6.42
N VAL A 134 -15.82 -1.33 6.10
CA VAL A 134 -15.20 -1.44 4.76
C VAL A 134 -16.23 -1.75 3.67
N HIS A 135 -17.25 -2.55 3.97
CA HIS A 135 -18.33 -2.86 3.02
C HIS A 135 -19.13 -1.63 2.57
N THR A 136 -19.11 -0.56 3.37
CA THR A 136 -19.87 0.68 3.07
C THR A 136 -19.01 1.75 2.39
N ARG A 137 -17.68 1.56 2.30
CA ARG A 137 -16.75 2.51 1.65
C ARG A 137 -16.72 2.31 0.15
N ASP A 138 -17.88 2.45 -0.49
CA ASP A 138 -18.08 2.40 -1.93
C ASP A 138 -18.04 3.79 -2.58
N SER A 139 -18.22 3.83 -3.90
CA SER A 139 -18.27 5.07 -4.67
C SER A 139 -19.41 5.99 -4.23
N LEU A 140 -20.55 5.47 -3.75
CA LEU A 140 -21.66 6.28 -3.26
C LEU A 140 -21.36 6.96 -1.93
N GLN A 141 -20.64 6.28 -1.04
CA GLN A 141 -20.18 6.89 0.21
C GLN A 141 -19.08 7.94 -0.06
N ALA A 142 -18.16 7.66 -1.00
CA ALA A 142 -17.17 8.63 -1.45
C ALA A 142 -17.88 9.88 -2.02
N GLN A 143 -18.93 9.70 -2.83
CA GLN A 143 -19.74 10.80 -3.37
C GLN A 143 -20.36 11.65 -2.26
N LYS A 144 -20.98 11.04 -1.26
CA LYS A 144 -21.60 11.78 -0.14
C LYS A 144 -20.58 12.58 0.67
N LYS A 145 -19.37 12.06 0.83
CA LYS A 145 -18.31 12.67 1.65
C LYS A 145 -17.48 13.71 0.90
N LEU A 146 -17.26 13.49 -0.39
CA LEU A 146 -16.31 14.28 -1.18
C LEU A 146 -17.00 15.27 -2.13
N THR A 147 -18.32 15.26 -2.27
CA THR A 147 -19.02 16.12 -3.23
C THR A 147 -20.23 16.83 -2.64
N ALA A 148 -20.54 17.99 -3.21
CA ALA A 148 -21.78 18.72 -3.00
C ALA A 148 -22.44 19.08 -4.35
N LYS A 149 -23.72 19.44 -4.33
CA LYS A 149 -24.39 20.05 -5.49
C LYS A 149 -24.16 21.56 -5.44
N VAL A 150 -23.53 22.11 -6.49
CA VAL A 150 -23.28 23.52 -6.69
C VAL A 150 -23.96 23.87 -8.03
N ASP A 151 -24.86 24.81 -8.05
CA ASP A 151 -25.63 25.24 -9.23
C ASP A 151 -26.28 24.08 -10.02
N GLY A 152 -26.79 23.09 -9.27
CA GLY A 152 -27.43 21.90 -9.84
C GLY A 152 -26.48 20.82 -10.34
N GLN A 153 -25.20 21.11 -10.44
CA GLN A 153 -24.15 20.17 -10.82
C GLN A 153 -23.43 19.61 -9.59
N ARG A 154 -23.02 18.36 -9.67
CA ARG A 154 -22.21 17.74 -8.60
C ARG A 154 -20.74 18.14 -8.77
N ARG A 155 -20.13 18.65 -7.70
CA ARG A 155 -18.73 19.01 -7.66
C ARG A 155 -18.02 18.43 -6.45
N ILE A 156 -16.72 18.24 -6.55
CA ILE A 156 -15.83 17.88 -5.43
C ILE A 156 -15.81 19.08 -4.48
N VAL A 157 -15.87 18.82 -3.18
CA VAL A 157 -15.82 19.87 -2.15
C VAL A 157 -14.35 20.16 -1.83
N ASP A 158 -13.98 21.45 -1.84
CA ASP A 158 -12.69 21.89 -1.33
C ASP A 158 -12.62 21.68 0.18
N ASP A 159 -11.51 21.15 0.64
CA ASP A 159 -11.16 20.93 2.06
C ASP A 159 -9.65 21.20 2.22
N PRO A 160 -9.22 22.47 2.11
CA PRO A 160 -7.81 22.85 2.18
C PRO A 160 -7.18 22.50 3.52
N PRO A 161 -5.91 22.02 3.54
CA PRO A 161 -5.03 21.81 2.40
C PRO A 161 -5.18 20.42 1.74
N LEU A 162 -6.16 19.62 2.14
CA LEU A 162 -6.29 18.21 1.75
C LEU A 162 -6.90 18.02 0.35
N VAL A 163 -7.87 18.84 -0.02
CA VAL A 163 -8.55 18.80 -1.34
C VAL A 163 -8.74 20.24 -1.83
N GLU A 164 -8.23 20.54 -3.01
CA GLU A 164 -8.31 21.89 -3.60
C GLU A 164 -8.50 21.80 -5.11
N HIS A 165 -9.40 22.61 -5.65
CA HIS A 165 -9.42 22.88 -7.09
C HIS A 165 -8.17 23.68 -7.49
N LEU A 166 -7.68 23.43 -8.69
CA LEU A 166 -6.53 24.17 -9.19
C LEU A 166 -6.96 25.62 -9.52
N ALA A 167 -6.25 26.60 -8.94
CA ALA A 167 -6.41 27.99 -9.32
C ALA A 167 -5.78 28.21 -10.69
N GLY A 168 -6.49 28.85 -11.63
CA GLY A 168 -6.03 29.15 -12.97
C GLY A 168 -7.12 29.03 -14.01
N ASP A 169 -6.73 28.96 -15.30
CA ASP A 169 -7.68 28.78 -16.39
C ASP A 169 -8.31 27.36 -16.30
N GLU A 170 -9.53 27.28 -15.78
CA GLU A 170 -10.27 26.03 -15.57
C GLU A 170 -10.42 25.24 -16.88
N LEU A 171 -10.46 25.93 -18.03
CA LEU A 171 -10.60 25.31 -19.34
C LEU A 171 -9.35 24.53 -19.74
N ASP A 172 -8.16 25.11 -19.56
CA ASP A 172 -6.88 24.47 -19.89
C ASP A 172 -6.61 23.27 -18.98
N ALA A 173 -6.94 23.39 -17.68
CA ALA A 173 -6.80 22.31 -16.73
C ALA A 173 -7.77 21.15 -17.04
N ALA A 174 -9.03 21.46 -17.38
CA ALA A 174 -10.03 20.46 -17.75
C ALA A 174 -9.66 19.73 -19.04
N GLU A 175 -9.13 20.44 -20.03
CA GLU A 175 -8.67 19.85 -21.29
C GLU A 175 -7.47 18.92 -21.06
N SER A 176 -6.51 19.33 -20.24
CA SER A 176 -5.35 18.48 -19.85
C SER A 176 -5.79 17.19 -19.16
N VAL A 177 -6.82 17.26 -18.29
CA VAL A 177 -7.36 16.06 -17.63
C VAL A 177 -8.11 15.18 -18.63
N ARG A 178 -8.86 15.74 -19.60
CA ARG A 178 -9.51 14.94 -20.66
C ARG A 178 -8.50 14.21 -21.52
N GLN A 179 -7.45 14.91 -21.98
CA GLN A 179 -6.37 14.30 -22.78
C GLN A 179 -5.67 13.19 -21.98
N SER A 180 -5.43 13.42 -20.69
CA SER A 180 -4.86 12.41 -19.80
C SER A 180 -5.78 11.21 -19.64
N LEU A 181 -7.10 11.42 -19.52
CA LEU A 181 -8.11 10.36 -19.43
C LEU A 181 -8.14 9.52 -20.71
N ASP A 182 -8.06 10.14 -21.88
CA ASP A 182 -8.02 9.44 -23.17
C ASP A 182 -6.72 8.66 -23.38
N ALA A 183 -5.59 9.22 -22.94
CA ALA A 183 -4.32 8.49 -22.93
C ALA A 183 -4.35 7.29 -21.98
N TYR A 184 -4.93 7.46 -20.79
CA TYR A 184 -5.09 6.41 -19.81
C TYR A 184 -5.99 5.28 -20.30
N ARG A 185 -7.14 5.58 -20.92
CA ARG A 185 -8.04 4.59 -21.51
C ARG A 185 -7.31 3.60 -22.43
N ARG A 186 -6.33 4.09 -23.20
CA ARG A 186 -5.52 3.24 -24.10
C ARG A 186 -4.60 2.25 -23.41
N THR A 187 -4.34 2.42 -22.11
CA THR A 187 -3.51 1.51 -21.31
C THR A 187 -4.31 0.43 -20.58
N LEU A 188 -5.64 0.50 -20.65
CA LEU A 188 -6.55 -0.50 -20.10
C LEU A 188 -6.80 -1.62 -21.11
N GLU A 189 -7.10 -2.80 -20.58
CA GLU A 189 -7.66 -3.90 -21.36
C GLU A 189 -8.97 -3.48 -22.06
N ASP A 190 -9.29 -4.05 -23.19
CA ASP A 190 -10.40 -3.62 -24.06
C ASP A 190 -11.75 -3.61 -23.34
N ASP A 191 -12.03 -4.61 -22.51
CA ASP A 191 -13.27 -4.72 -21.74
C ASP A 191 -13.37 -3.62 -20.65
N ARG A 192 -12.24 -3.27 -20.02
CA ARG A 192 -12.15 -2.21 -19.01
C ARG A 192 -12.28 -0.84 -19.64
N ARG A 193 -11.67 -0.66 -20.81
CA ARG A 193 -11.81 0.55 -21.61
C ARG A 193 -13.27 0.77 -22.02
N ALA A 194 -13.93 -0.24 -22.58
CA ALA A 194 -15.34 -0.18 -22.94
C ALA A 194 -16.27 0.15 -21.76
N LEU A 195 -15.94 -0.35 -20.55
CA LEU A 195 -16.65 0.03 -19.34
C LEU A 195 -16.43 1.51 -18.99
N LEU A 196 -15.16 1.97 -19.01
CA LEU A 196 -14.81 3.35 -18.65
C LEU A 196 -15.37 4.38 -19.63
N GLU A 197 -15.55 4.03 -20.90
CA GLU A 197 -16.16 4.89 -21.94
C GLU A 197 -17.62 5.23 -21.66
N ARG A 198 -18.30 4.48 -20.77
CA ARG A 198 -19.67 4.79 -20.32
C ARG A 198 -19.74 5.91 -19.29
N TYR A 199 -18.59 6.38 -18.82
CA TYR A 199 -18.47 7.40 -17.80
C TYR A 199 -17.98 8.72 -18.40
N SER A 200 -18.62 9.82 -18.03
CA SER A 200 -18.27 11.18 -18.44
C SER A 200 -17.53 11.90 -17.31
N LEU A 201 -16.52 12.70 -17.65
CA LEU A 201 -15.84 13.54 -16.68
C LEU A 201 -16.79 14.63 -16.16
N VAL A 202 -16.89 14.72 -14.84
CA VAL A 202 -17.71 15.72 -14.14
C VAL A 202 -16.83 16.77 -13.49
N ASP A 203 -15.82 16.34 -12.73
CA ASP A 203 -15.00 17.25 -11.95
C ASP A 203 -13.66 16.61 -11.58
N PHE A 204 -12.68 17.42 -11.20
CA PHE A 204 -11.39 16.96 -10.68
C PHE A 204 -10.80 17.95 -9.70
N ALA A 205 -10.02 17.47 -8.73
CA ALA A 205 -9.34 18.29 -7.75
C ALA A 205 -7.97 17.70 -7.38
N ARG A 206 -7.05 18.55 -6.97
CA ARG A 206 -5.81 18.13 -6.32
C ARG A 206 -6.15 17.54 -4.95
N LYS A 207 -5.44 16.47 -4.56
CA LYS A 207 -5.61 15.85 -3.26
C LYS A 207 -4.27 15.55 -2.62
N ALA A 208 -4.02 16.09 -1.42
CA ALA A 208 -2.92 15.62 -0.59
C ALA A 208 -3.24 14.24 -0.01
N VAL A 209 -2.33 13.27 -0.14
CA VAL A 209 -2.53 11.88 0.32
C VAL A 209 -1.30 11.41 1.06
N GLY A 210 -1.30 11.55 2.37
CA GLY A 210 -0.25 11.03 3.26
C GLY A 210 1.14 11.64 3.07
N VAL A 211 2.06 11.27 3.97
CA VAL A 211 3.43 11.81 4.00
C VAL A 211 4.24 11.42 2.75
N SER A 212 4.04 10.21 2.21
CA SER A 212 4.73 9.72 1.01
C SER A 212 4.37 10.47 -0.28
N SER A 213 3.28 11.26 -0.26
CA SER A 213 2.87 12.07 -1.40
C SER A 213 3.28 13.54 -1.30
N LEU A 214 3.97 13.95 -0.24
CA LEU A 214 4.53 15.29 -0.13
C LEU A 214 5.55 15.50 -1.26
N GLY A 215 5.34 16.57 -2.03
CA GLY A 215 6.15 16.85 -3.24
C GLY A 215 5.72 16.10 -4.50
N THR A 216 4.77 15.17 -4.45
CA THR A 216 4.20 14.52 -5.63
C THR A 216 2.79 15.03 -5.94
N ARG A 217 2.41 14.97 -7.21
CA ARG A 217 1.08 15.37 -7.64
C ARG A 217 0.10 14.22 -7.46
N CYS A 218 -0.97 14.48 -6.73
CA CYS A 218 -2.08 13.55 -6.60
C CYS A 218 -3.38 14.27 -6.90
N TYR A 219 -4.24 13.63 -7.69
CA TYR A 219 -5.55 14.18 -8.06
C TYR A 219 -6.64 13.14 -7.83
N ILE A 220 -7.85 13.64 -7.63
CA ILE A 220 -9.08 12.85 -7.71
C ILE A 220 -9.89 13.33 -8.88
N VAL A 221 -10.50 12.39 -9.59
CA VAL A 221 -11.36 12.64 -10.75
C VAL A 221 -12.71 12.03 -10.45
N LEU A 222 -13.76 12.82 -10.59
CA LEU A 222 -15.14 12.37 -10.50
C LEU A 222 -15.67 12.14 -11.91
N LEU A 223 -16.06 10.91 -12.16
CA LEU A 223 -16.76 10.49 -13.37
C LEU A 223 -18.19 10.12 -13.03
N GLN A 224 -19.11 10.31 -13.96
CA GLN A 224 -20.51 9.99 -13.83
C GLN A 224 -20.95 9.02 -14.92
N GLY A 225 -21.53 7.89 -14.52
CA GLY A 225 -22.16 6.94 -15.41
C GLY A 225 -23.58 7.38 -15.81
N SER A 226 -24.41 6.43 -16.20
CA SER A 226 -25.73 6.69 -16.80
C SER A 226 -26.74 7.37 -15.85
N THR A 227 -26.52 7.34 -14.54
CA THR A 227 -27.42 7.91 -13.53
C THR A 227 -26.64 8.63 -12.43
N GLU A 228 -27.29 9.54 -11.68
CA GLU A 228 -26.70 10.21 -10.53
C GLU A 228 -26.25 9.24 -9.40
N LYS A 229 -26.73 8.01 -9.42
CA LYS A 229 -26.36 6.97 -8.45
C LYS A 229 -25.21 6.08 -8.92
N ASP A 230 -24.58 6.43 -10.04
CA ASP A 230 -23.46 5.70 -10.64
C ASP A 230 -22.19 6.58 -10.75
N PRO A 231 -21.65 7.06 -9.62
CA PRO A 231 -20.41 7.81 -9.60
C PRO A 231 -19.21 6.86 -9.63
N LEU A 232 -18.15 7.25 -10.34
CA LEU A 232 -16.85 6.62 -10.28
C LEU A 232 -15.79 7.64 -9.90
N PHE A 233 -15.05 7.35 -8.83
CA PHE A 233 -13.91 8.17 -8.44
C PHE A 233 -12.62 7.46 -8.83
N LEU A 234 -11.77 8.14 -9.57
CA LEU A 234 -10.42 7.69 -9.86
C LEU A 234 -9.41 8.56 -9.10
N GLN A 235 -8.35 7.95 -8.63
CA GLN A 235 -7.17 8.60 -8.09
C GLN A 235 -6.08 8.57 -9.14
N ILE A 236 -5.45 9.71 -9.37
CA ILE A 236 -4.27 9.87 -10.21
C ILE A 236 -3.11 10.19 -9.26
N LYS A 237 -2.03 9.42 -9.30
CA LYS A 237 -0.86 9.67 -8.47
C LYS A 237 0.39 9.69 -9.33
N GLN A 238 1.21 10.72 -9.16
CA GLN A 238 2.50 10.82 -9.84
C GLN A 238 3.43 9.73 -9.32
N ALA A 239 4.10 9.02 -10.23
CA ALA A 239 5.13 8.05 -9.91
C ALA A 239 6.50 8.63 -10.27
N GLY A 240 7.39 8.60 -9.31
CA GLY A 240 8.80 8.94 -9.49
C GLY A 240 9.69 7.71 -9.64
N ARG A 241 10.96 7.95 -9.69
CA ARG A 241 12.01 6.93 -9.55
C ARG A 241 11.86 6.23 -8.20
N SER A 242 11.99 4.90 -8.15
CA SER A 242 11.99 4.20 -6.87
C SER A 242 13.21 4.62 -6.04
N VAL A 243 13.00 4.80 -4.75
CA VAL A 243 14.10 5.04 -3.79
C VAL A 243 15.06 3.84 -3.67
N LEU A 244 14.67 2.69 -4.22
CA LEU A 244 15.51 1.47 -4.26
C LEU A 244 16.49 1.46 -5.44
N GLU A 245 16.21 2.20 -6.52
CA GLU A 245 17.03 2.16 -7.74
C GLU A 245 18.50 2.55 -7.54
N PRO A 246 18.88 3.48 -6.65
CA PRO A 246 20.29 3.78 -6.38
C PRO A 246 21.09 2.57 -5.85
N TYR A 247 20.41 1.57 -5.28
CA TYR A 247 21.01 0.41 -4.63
C TYR A 247 20.83 -0.89 -5.41
N LEU A 248 19.70 -1.03 -6.13
CA LEU A 248 19.32 -2.26 -6.81
C LEU A 248 19.42 -2.17 -8.34
N GLY A 249 19.77 -0.99 -8.86
CA GLY A 249 19.80 -0.73 -10.29
C GLY A 249 18.47 -0.19 -10.84
N ALA A 250 18.55 0.37 -12.04
CA ALA A 250 17.41 1.02 -12.67
C ALA A 250 16.28 0.04 -13.00
N SER A 251 15.04 0.51 -12.89
CA SER A 251 13.86 -0.23 -13.33
C SER A 251 13.95 -0.58 -14.82
N ARG A 252 13.47 -1.78 -15.18
CA ARG A 252 13.31 -2.17 -16.60
C ARG A 252 12.23 -1.37 -17.35
N TYR A 253 11.35 -0.71 -16.60
CA TYR A 253 10.28 0.10 -17.17
C TYR A 253 10.74 1.55 -17.35
N ARG A 254 10.63 2.10 -18.57
CA ARG A 254 10.94 3.50 -18.86
C ARG A 254 9.95 4.49 -18.27
N ASN A 255 8.75 4.02 -17.94
CA ASN A 255 7.69 4.78 -17.29
C ASN A 255 7.57 4.30 -15.84
N HIS A 256 7.73 5.20 -14.88
CA HIS A 256 7.71 4.83 -13.46
C HIS A 256 6.32 4.39 -12.99
N ALA A 257 5.26 4.94 -13.56
CA ALA A 257 3.90 4.51 -13.25
C ALA A 257 3.61 3.10 -13.79
N HIS A 258 4.17 2.75 -14.97
CA HIS A 258 4.11 1.38 -15.46
C HIS A 258 4.83 0.40 -14.51
N ARG A 259 5.97 0.80 -13.93
CA ARG A 259 6.66 0.02 -12.88
C ARG A 259 5.73 -0.26 -11.69
N VAL A 260 5.04 0.78 -11.18
CA VAL A 260 4.10 0.67 -10.06
C VAL A 260 2.96 -0.29 -10.43
N VAL A 261 2.31 -0.09 -11.57
CA VAL A 261 1.19 -0.93 -12.04
C VAL A 261 1.61 -2.38 -12.23
N ALA A 262 2.77 -2.63 -12.85
CA ALA A 262 3.28 -3.97 -13.08
C ALA A 262 3.63 -4.69 -11.76
N GLY A 263 4.28 -4.01 -10.83
CA GLY A 263 4.59 -4.55 -9.50
C GLY A 263 3.33 -4.87 -8.71
N GLN A 264 2.36 -3.95 -8.69
CA GLN A 264 1.08 -4.18 -8.02
C GLN A 264 0.34 -5.38 -8.61
N ARG A 265 0.24 -5.49 -9.95
CA ARG A 265 -0.42 -6.62 -10.62
C ARG A 265 0.26 -7.96 -10.35
N LEU A 266 1.57 -7.98 -10.20
CA LEU A 266 2.34 -9.19 -9.90
C LEU A 266 2.17 -9.63 -8.44
N MET A 267 2.15 -8.68 -7.52
CA MET A 267 2.19 -8.95 -6.09
C MET A 267 0.81 -9.09 -5.45
N GLN A 268 -0.17 -8.28 -5.84
CA GLN A 268 -1.52 -8.36 -5.28
C GLN A 268 -2.28 -9.61 -5.77
N ALA A 269 -3.10 -10.16 -4.88
CA ALA A 269 -3.95 -11.31 -5.18
C ALA A 269 -5.05 -11.01 -6.19
N ALA A 270 -5.48 -9.76 -6.27
CA ALA A 270 -6.36 -9.22 -7.29
C ALA A 270 -6.08 -7.73 -7.43
N SER A 271 -6.06 -7.22 -8.66
CA SER A 271 -5.85 -5.80 -8.92
C SER A 271 -7.14 -5.09 -9.26
N ASP A 272 -7.18 -3.79 -8.98
CA ASP A 272 -8.22 -2.88 -9.44
C ASP A 272 -8.36 -2.96 -10.98
N ILE A 273 -9.60 -3.09 -11.46
CA ILE A 273 -9.91 -3.17 -12.90
C ILE A 273 -9.54 -1.88 -13.66
N PHE A 274 -9.48 -0.75 -12.95
CA PHE A 274 -9.10 0.54 -13.50
C PHE A 274 -7.62 0.90 -13.23
N LEU A 275 -6.80 -0.06 -12.81
CA LEU A 275 -5.37 0.17 -12.63
C LEU A 275 -4.68 0.32 -13.98
N GLY A 276 -4.16 1.52 -14.27
CA GLY A 276 -3.46 1.85 -15.52
C GLY A 276 -2.45 2.97 -15.33
N TRP A 277 -1.79 3.39 -16.38
CA TRP A 277 -0.69 4.35 -16.30
C TRP A 277 -0.62 5.24 -17.56
N ILE A 278 -0.05 6.43 -17.40
CA ILE A 278 0.23 7.34 -18.52
C ILE A 278 1.58 8.02 -18.32
N ARG A 279 2.03 8.70 -19.39
CA ARG A 279 2.98 9.83 -19.32
C ARG A 279 2.24 11.07 -19.81
N ASP A 280 2.29 12.15 -19.03
CA ASP A 280 1.69 13.43 -19.43
C ASP A 280 2.54 14.16 -20.49
N THR A 281 2.04 15.29 -20.96
CA THR A 281 2.72 16.13 -21.95
C THR A 281 4.01 16.76 -21.43
N ASP A 282 4.14 16.90 -20.11
CA ASP A 282 5.33 17.43 -19.45
C ASP A 282 6.38 16.33 -19.14
N GLY A 283 6.13 15.10 -19.60
CA GLY A 283 7.02 13.97 -19.40
C GLY A 283 6.93 13.31 -17.99
N ARG A 284 5.91 13.65 -17.19
CA ARG A 284 5.69 13.04 -15.89
C ARG A 284 4.87 11.77 -16.02
N ASP A 285 5.17 10.79 -15.18
CA ASP A 285 4.50 9.49 -15.15
C ASP A 285 3.42 9.47 -14.07
N PHE A 286 2.20 9.01 -14.41
CA PHE A 286 1.08 8.93 -13.49
C PHE A 286 0.41 7.56 -13.60
N TYR A 287 0.08 6.96 -12.45
CA TYR A 287 -0.81 5.81 -12.42
C TYR A 287 -2.19 6.19 -11.91
N TRP A 288 -3.17 5.46 -12.43
CA TRP A 288 -4.59 5.65 -12.18
C TRP A 288 -5.15 4.44 -11.51
N ARG A 289 -6.02 4.62 -10.53
CA ARG A 289 -6.73 3.55 -9.84
C ARG A 289 -8.06 4.04 -9.29
N GLN A 290 -8.97 3.12 -8.98
CA GLN A 290 -10.22 3.47 -8.32
C GLN A 290 -9.94 3.97 -6.89
N LEU A 291 -10.57 5.10 -6.54
CA LEU A 291 -10.49 5.67 -5.20
C LEU A 291 -11.51 4.98 -4.28
N ARG A 292 -11.07 4.50 -3.14
CA ARG A 292 -11.93 3.94 -2.07
C ARG A 292 -12.85 2.80 -2.51
N ASP A 293 -12.34 1.88 -3.31
CA ASP A 293 -13.07 0.65 -3.61
C ASP A 293 -13.03 -0.31 -2.41
N MET A 294 -13.93 -0.11 -1.45
CA MET A 294 -14.06 -0.88 -0.22
C MET A 294 -12.73 -1.02 0.54
N LYS A 295 -11.86 0.01 0.49
CA LYS A 295 -10.56 0.02 1.15
C LYS A 295 -10.68 0.30 2.64
N GLY A 296 -9.94 -0.47 3.44
CA GLY A 296 -9.78 -0.28 4.86
C GLY A 296 -8.40 -0.65 5.34
N SER A 297 -7.91 0.05 6.35
CA SER A 297 -6.66 -0.27 7.03
C SER A 297 -6.93 -0.40 8.52
N VAL A 298 -6.11 -1.18 9.20
CA VAL A 298 -6.10 -1.22 10.65
C VAL A 298 -5.36 0.03 11.14
N ALA A 299 -5.98 0.77 12.04
CA ALA A 299 -5.30 1.84 12.75
C ALA A 299 -4.30 1.21 13.73
N VAL A 300 -3.04 1.08 13.31
CA VAL A 300 -1.97 0.40 14.08
C VAL A 300 -1.84 1.01 15.48
N ALA A 301 -2.04 2.32 15.60
CA ALA A 301 -2.03 3.04 16.87
C ALA A 301 -3.13 2.59 17.87
N GLU A 302 -4.19 1.94 17.39
CA GLU A 302 -5.28 1.41 18.23
C GLU A 302 -5.00 0.00 18.74
N LEU A 303 -3.95 -0.68 18.27
CA LEU A 303 -3.54 -2.01 18.72
C LEU A 303 -2.84 -1.92 20.08
N LYS A 304 -3.62 -1.72 21.16
CA LYS A 304 -3.14 -1.47 22.52
C LYS A 304 -2.74 -2.73 23.30
N ARG A 305 -2.78 -3.91 22.68
CA ARG A 305 -2.43 -5.19 23.33
C ARG A 305 -1.43 -5.97 22.48
N PRO A 306 -0.36 -6.54 23.11
CA PRO A 306 0.63 -7.33 22.39
C PRO A 306 0.02 -8.40 21.49
N ALA A 307 -0.91 -9.21 21.98
CA ALA A 307 -1.55 -10.28 21.22
C ALA A 307 -2.32 -9.78 19.97
N ALA A 308 -2.92 -8.56 20.03
CA ALA A 308 -3.60 -7.98 18.88
C ALA A 308 -2.60 -7.50 17.82
N LEU A 309 -1.50 -6.89 18.23
CA LEU A 309 -0.41 -6.49 17.33
C LEU A 309 0.23 -7.73 16.70
N GLU A 310 0.57 -8.75 17.47
CA GLU A 310 1.14 -10.01 16.98
C GLU A 310 0.26 -10.68 15.93
N ALA A 311 -1.04 -10.77 16.21
CA ALA A 311 -2.00 -11.34 15.27
C ALA A 311 -2.05 -10.56 13.94
N TYR A 312 -2.06 -9.22 14.01
CA TYR A 312 -2.03 -8.37 12.82
C TYR A 312 -0.73 -8.50 12.04
N VAL A 313 0.41 -8.48 12.72
CA VAL A 313 1.74 -8.71 12.14
C VAL A 313 1.81 -10.05 11.43
N GLY A 314 1.27 -11.11 12.04
CA GLY A 314 1.22 -12.44 11.45
C GLY A 314 0.42 -12.49 10.13
N VAL A 315 -0.68 -11.75 10.05
CA VAL A 315 -1.48 -11.63 8.82
C VAL A 315 -0.76 -10.81 7.76
N CYS A 316 -0.08 -9.72 8.12
CA CYS A 316 0.76 -8.94 7.20
C CYS A 316 1.89 -9.81 6.62
N ALA A 317 2.57 -10.59 7.46
CA ALA A 317 3.62 -11.52 7.04
C ALA A 317 3.08 -12.63 6.11
N TRP A 318 1.85 -13.09 6.32
CA TRP A 318 1.16 -14.02 5.42
C TRP A 318 0.96 -13.41 4.02
N ALA A 319 0.40 -12.19 3.95
CA ALA A 319 0.21 -11.48 2.69
C ALA A 319 1.53 -11.24 1.96
N LEU A 320 2.57 -10.80 2.69
CA LEU A 320 3.91 -10.58 2.13
C LEU A 320 4.53 -11.88 1.59
N ALA A 321 4.43 -12.99 2.33
CA ALA A 321 4.94 -14.28 1.89
C ALA A 321 4.24 -14.75 0.60
N ARG A 322 2.93 -14.51 0.46
CA ARG A 322 2.19 -14.80 -0.76
C ARG A 322 2.69 -13.97 -1.94
N ALA A 323 2.85 -12.66 -1.75
CA ALA A 323 3.35 -11.76 -2.79
C ALA A 323 4.75 -12.17 -3.29
N HIS A 324 5.64 -12.52 -2.37
CA HIS A 324 6.99 -13.00 -2.69
C HIS A 324 6.98 -14.38 -3.34
N ALA A 325 6.10 -15.29 -2.91
CA ALA A 325 5.95 -16.61 -3.51
C ALA A 325 5.45 -16.58 -4.96
N CYS A 326 4.70 -15.53 -5.34
CA CYS A 326 4.25 -15.30 -6.72
C CYS A 326 5.32 -14.66 -7.61
N SER A 327 6.32 -14.00 -7.03
CA SER A 327 7.25 -13.15 -7.78
C SER A 327 8.70 -13.63 -7.76
N GLY A 328 9.05 -14.58 -6.90
CA GLY A 328 10.40 -15.13 -6.75
C GLY A 328 10.43 -16.65 -6.66
N ASP A 329 11.63 -17.18 -6.46
CA ASP A 329 11.83 -18.62 -6.24
C ASP A 329 11.46 -19.00 -4.81
N ARG A 330 10.19 -19.34 -4.59
CA ARG A 330 9.65 -19.74 -3.29
C ARG A 330 10.31 -21.00 -2.72
N PHE A 331 10.81 -21.91 -3.58
CA PHE A 331 11.48 -23.12 -3.14
C PHE A 331 12.85 -22.81 -2.54
N ALA A 332 13.65 -21.99 -3.23
CA ALA A 332 14.96 -21.54 -2.75
C ALA A 332 14.81 -20.69 -1.47
N ILE A 333 13.83 -19.78 -1.42
CA ILE A 333 13.55 -18.96 -0.22
C ILE A 333 13.13 -19.85 0.94
N ALA A 334 12.24 -20.81 0.74
CA ALA A 334 11.82 -21.74 1.81
C ALA A 334 12.98 -22.61 2.30
N ALA A 335 13.84 -23.09 1.40
CA ALA A 335 15.03 -23.84 1.75
C ALA A 335 16.03 -23.00 2.55
N TYR A 336 16.26 -21.74 2.16
CA TYR A 336 17.11 -20.80 2.90
C TYR A 336 16.58 -20.50 4.31
N LEU A 337 15.28 -20.27 4.43
CA LEU A 337 14.61 -20.05 5.71
C LEU A 337 14.71 -21.26 6.64
N GLY A 338 14.64 -22.47 6.08
CA GLY A 338 14.78 -23.72 6.81
C GLY A 338 13.73 -23.96 7.88
N GLY A 339 13.94 -25.01 8.69
CA GLY A 339 13.04 -25.41 9.77
C GLY A 339 13.35 -24.82 11.15
N SER A 340 14.52 -24.14 11.31
CA SER A 340 14.94 -23.58 12.59
C SER A 340 14.56 -22.11 12.74
N ASP A 341 14.55 -21.62 13.98
CA ASP A 341 14.29 -20.21 14.33
C ASP A 341 15.53 -19.31 14.27
N ARG A 342 16.64 -19.79 13.70
CA ARG A 342 17.91 -19.01 13.65
C ARG A 342 17.73 -17.69 12.94
N LEU A 343 17.07 -17.68 11.77
CA LEU A 343 16.81 -16.47 11.03
C LEU A 343 15.78 -15.59 11.76
N ASP A 344 14.76 -16.21 12.37
CA ASP A 344 13.75 -15.48 13.13
C ASP A 344 14.43 -14.64 14.22
N ARG A 345 15.36 -15.23 14.97
CA ARG A 345 16.16 -14.53 16.01
C ARG A 345 17.09 -13.48 15.43
N ALA A 346 17.82 -13.82 14.39
CA ALA A 346 18.77 -12.88 13.77
C ALA A 346 18.07 -11.61 13.22
N VAL A 347 16.90 -11.77 12.59
CA VAL A 347 16.11 -10.62 12.13
C VAL A 347 15.51 -9.86 13.30
N ALA A 348 15.03 -10.54 14.37
CA ALA A 348 14.53 -9.87 15.56
C ALA A 348 15.63 -9.06 16.27
N ASP A 349 16.85 -9.56 16.35
CA ASP A 349 17.99 -8.82 16.89
C ASP A 349 18.33 -7.59 16.03
N PHE A 350 18.39 -7.77 14.71
CA PHE A 350 18.58 -6.67 13.76
C PHE A 350 17.50 -5.60 13.93
N THR A 351 16.22 -5.99 13.99
CA THR A 351 15.10 -5.03 14.02
C THR A 351 15.06 -4.19 15.29
N ASN A 352 15.46 -4.75 16.44
CA ASN A 352 15.58 -3.96 17.67
C ASN A 352 16.64 -2.86 17.53
N ILE A 353 17.84 -3.20 17.03
CA ILE A 353 18.91 -2.23 16.78
C ILE A 353 18.48 -1.20 15.73
N TYR A 354 17.79 -1.67 14.68
CA TYR A 354 17.36 -0.77 13.61
C TYR A 354 16.19 0.15 14.03
N ALA A 355 15.34 -0.28 14.95
CA ALA A 355 14.32 0.58 15.52
C ALA A 355 14.95 1.76 16.29
N ASP A 356 16.05 1.54 17.03
CA ASP A 356 16.81 2.63 17.66
C ASP A 356 17.39 3.61 16.62
N GLN A 357 17.80 3.11 15.45
CA GLN A 357 18.24 3.99 14.36
C GLN A 357 17.09 4.83 13.81
N VAL A 358 15.92 4.24 13.60
CA VAL A 358 14.72 4.94 13.11
C VAL A 358 14.29 6.05 14.09
N GLU A 359 14.36 5.79 15.40
CA GLU A 359 14.04 6.81 16.43
C GLU A 359 15.05 7.97 16.39
N ARG A 360 16.34 7.68 16.29
CA ARG A 360 17.37 8.73 16.12
C ARG A 360 17.18 9.55 14.85
N ASP A 361 16.81 8.91 13.75
CA ASP A 361 16.58 9.61 12.47
C ASP A 361 15.31 10.48 12.55
N TYR A 362 14.28 10.02 13.26
CA TYR A 362 13.07 10.80 13.53
C TYR A 362 13.38 12.03 14.42
N GLU A 363 14.17 11.87 15.48
CA GLU A 363 14.61 12.99 16.33
C GLU A 363 15.41 14.01 15.54
N ARG A 364 16.30 13.59 14.64
CA ARG A 364 17.04 14.47 13.72
C ARG A 364 16.11 15.24 12.79
N LEU A 365 15.09 14.56 12.24
CA LEU A 365 14.08 15.20 11.40
C LEU A 365 13.33 16.27 12.17
N LEU A 366 12.88 15.97 13.39
CA LEU A 366 12.19 16.95 14.26
C LEU A 366 13.10 18.15 14.57
N ALA A 367 14.38 17.93 14.85
CA ALA A 367 15.34 18.99 15.07
C ALA A 367 15.52 19.87 13.82
N ALA A 368 15.65 19.27 12.62
CA ALA A 368 15.78 19.99 11.36
C ALA A 368 14.53 20.81 11.01
N VAL A 369 13.33 20.30 11.35
CA VAL A 369 12.08 21.06 11.22
C VAL A 369 12.06 22.22 12.22
N ALA A 370 12.44 21.98 13.48
CA ALA A 370 12.42 23.01 14.53
C ALA A 370 13.41 24.16 14.26
N CYS A 371 14.56 23.90 13.62
CA CYS A 371 15.53 24.95 13.25
C CYS A 371 15.25 25.56 11.86
N GLY A 372 14.19 25.14 11.16
CA GLY A 372 13.80 25.68 9.84
C GLY A 372 14.63 25.19 8.66
N GLU A 373 15.50 24.21 8.86
CA GLU A 373 16.29 23.58 7.81
C GLU A 373 15.41 22.73 6.86
N VAL A 374 14.33 22.17 7.41
CA VAL A 374 13.29 21.46 6.67
C VAL A 374 11.95 22.14 6.91
N GLN A 375 11.27 22.57 5.85
CA GLN A 375 9.92 23.08 5.94
C GLN A 375 8.94 21.89 6.07
N ALA A 376 8.16 21.87 7.14
CA ALA A 376 7.12 20.90 7.37
C ALA A 376 5.81 21.61 7.74
N ASP A 377 4.72 21.24 7.07
CA ASP A 377 3.38 21.65 7.46
C ASP A 377 2.86 20.68 8.51
N ILE A 378 2.62 21.20 9.73
CA ILE A 378 2.15 20.40 10.88
C ILE A 378 0.63 20.12 10.80
N ALA A 379 -0.04 20.61 9.76
CA ALA A 379 -1.49 20.54 9.59
C ALA A 379 -2.02 19.26 8.89
N LEU A 380 -1.23 18.18 8.89
CA LEU A 380 -1.67 16.90 8.29
C LEU A 380 -1.89 15.82 9.35
#